data_728ea040e2e5f3b4121f2167e8696563
#
_entry.id   728ea040e2e5f3b4121f2167e8696563
#
_cell.length_a   1.000
_cell.length_b   1.000
_cell.length_c   1.000
_cell.angle_alpha   90.00
_cell.angle_beta   90.00
_cell.angle_gamma   90.00
#
_symmetry.space_group_name_H-M   'P 1'
#
loop_
_entity.id
_entity.type
_entity.pdbx_description
1 polymer ?
#
loop_
_entity_poly.entity_id
_entity_poly.type
_entity_poly.pdbx_seq_one_letter_code
_entity_poly.pdbx_strand_id
1 'polypeptide(L)'
;MTHPRVLQLVLVAATSAVTLASGVSEARLDRLATTTGKSFARIAPEAGGIRRFAEIRPGLARGGKPSEEGLRYLRDRGYRTIVSFLTSESESARVVRSGMQYVHIPIRSGLFSAQPPTEEQVRQFFSVVGDSSRYPIFMHCHAGKDRTGAMSAIYRMKVCGWTADEAVEEMRAFGFSGRYRRLLRFVQGYSGGLESSSLPPASLPSASSSAGGP
;
A
#
# COMPACT_ATOMS: atom_id res chain seq x y z
N MET A 1 55.59 -31.55 -19.84
CA MET A 1 54.46 -31.15 -20.66
C MET A 1 53.33 -30.71 -19.73
N THR A 2 53.28 -29.42 -19.48
CA THR A 2 52.40 -28.77 -18.48
C THR A 2 51.27 -28.02 -19.25
N HIS A 3 50.01 -28.44 -19.04
CA HIS A 3 48.87 -27.73 -19.58
C HIS A 3 48.46 -26.57 -18.64
N PRO A 4 48.27 -25.36 -19.14
CA PRO A 4 47.70 -24.28 -18.34
C PRO A 4 46.17 -24.41 -18.23
N ARG A 5 45.63 -24.39 -17.02
CA ARG A 5 44.21 -24.25 -16.74
C ARG A 5 43.78 -22.80 -17.01
N VAL A 6 42.96 -22.62 -18.02
CA VAL A 6 42.30 -21.35 -18.30
C VAL A 6 41.15 -21.19 -17.30
N LEU A 7 41.29 -20.22 -16.40
CA LEU A 7 40.24 -19.83 -15.44
C LEU A 7 39.26 -18.92 -16.19
N GLN A 8 38.09 -19.47 -16.51
CA GLN A 8 37.03 -18.72 -17.18
C GLN A 8 36.26 -17.95 -16.11
N LEU A 9 36.49 -16.63 -16.07
CA LEU A 9 35.74 -15.71 -15.21
C LEU A 9 34.35 -15.51 -15.82
N VAL A 10 33.32 -16.11 -15.23
CA VAL A 10 31.92 -15.85 -15.61
C VAL A 10 31.51 -14.54 -14.96
N LEU A 11 31.49 -13.48 -15.75
CA LEU A 11 30.96 -12.18 -15.36
C LEU A 11 29.43 -12.28 -15.39
N VAL A 12 28.78 -12.48 -14.26
CA VAL A 12 27.32 -12.38 -14.14
C VAL A 12 26.96 -10.90 -14.12
N ALA A 13 26.65 -10.36 -15.28
CA ALA A 13 26.03 -9.05 -15.40
C ALA A 13 24.56 -9.16 -14.97
N ALA A 14 24.27 -8.80 -13.72
CA ALA A 14 22.90 -8.62 -13.26
C ALA A 14 22.33 -7.36 -13.94
N THR A 15 21.68 -7.52 -15.07
CA THR A 15 20.90 -6.46 -15.73
C THR A 15 19.59 -6.30 -14.98
N SER A 16 19.58 -5.41 -13.98
CA SER A 16 18.34 -4.92 -13.38
C SER A 16 17.64 -4.00 -14.37
N ALA A 17 16.80 -4.56 -15.23
CA ALA A 17 15.85 -3.81 -16.03
C ALA A 17 14.72 -3.33 -15.12
N VAL A 18 14.92 -2.24 -14.36
CA VAL A 18 13.86 -1.56 -13.64
C VAL A 18 13.07 -0.73 -14.65
N THR A 19 11.86 -1.15 -14.90
CA THR A 19 10.90 -0.48 -15.77
C THR A 19 10.56 0.91 -15.22
N LEU A 20 11.05 1.95 -15.88
CA LEU A 20 10.72 3.36 -15.65
C LEU A 20 9.25 3.62 -16.00
N ALA A 21 8.35 3.58 -15.01
CA ALA A 21 6.93 3.87 -15.19
C ALA A 21 6.30 4.69 -14.05
N SER A 22 7.08 5.37 -13.22
CA SER A 22 6.53 6.33 -12.25
C SER A 22 7.52 7.47 -12.06
N GLY A 23 7.06 8.72 -12.17
CA GLY A 23 7.89 9.93 -12.22
C GLY A 23 8.65 10.31 -10.94
N VAL A 24 8.80 9.37 -10.01
CA VAL A 24 9.66 9.47 -8.83
C VAL A 24 10.53 8.23 -8.81
N SER A 25 11.84 8.42 -8.96
CA SER A 25 12.78 7.29 -8.97
C SER A 25 12.96 6.72 -7.56
N GLU A 26 13.25 5.41 -7.48
CA GLU A 26 13.67 4.72 -6.25
C GLU A 26 14.74 5.52 -5.51
N ALA A 27 15.72 6.07 -6.24
CA ALA A 27 16.79 6.91 -5.70
C ALA A 27 16.27 8.18 -4.99
N ARG A 28 15.12 8.73 -5.38
CA ARG A 28 14.51 9.87 -4.68
C ARG A 28 13.89 9.44 -3.35
N LEU A 29 13.20 8.29 -3.33
CA LEU A 29 12.66 7.72 -2.09
C LEU A 29 13.79 7.35 -1.12
N ASP A 30 14.92 6.84 -1.61
CA ASP A 30 16.09 6.54 -0.80
C ASP A 30 16.68 7.79 -0.15
N ARG A 31 16.82 8.89 -0.92
CA ARG A 31 17.28 10.17 -0.37
C ARG A 31 16.32 10.71 0.69
N LEU A 32 15.01 10.66 0.43
CA LEU A 32 14.01 11.09 1.40
C LEU A 32 14.06 10.23 2.66
N ALA A 33 14.18 8.91 2.54
CA ALA A 33 14.30 8.00 3.67
C ALA A 33 15.54 8.33 4.53
N THR A 34 16.70 8.56 3.88
CA THR A 34 17.94 8.94 4.55
C THR A 34 17.81 10.30 5.27
N THR A 35 17.19 11.29 4.61
CA THR A 35 17.07 12.65 5.17
C THR A 35 16.07 12.73 6.30
N THR A 36 14.95 11.98 6.21
CA THR A 36 13.83 12.09 7.17
C THR A 36 13.84 10.99 8.23
N GLY A 37 14.65 9.95 8.09
CA GLY A 37 14.63 8.75 8.93
C GLY A 37 13.34 7.91 8.77
N LYS A 38 12.52 8.17 7.75
CA LYS A 38 11.22 7.54 7.54
C LYS A 38 11.30 6.41 6.51
N SER A 39 10.56 5.33 6.75
CA SER A 39 10.49 4.18 5.85
C SER A 39 9.36 4.37 4.83
N PHE A 40 9.72 4.61 3.57
CA PHE A 40 8.80 4.67 2.44
C PHE A 40 8.42 3.26 1.97
N ALA A 41 7.13 3.05 1.67
CA ALA A 41 6.66 1.77 1.16
C ALA A 41 7.21 1.51 -0.26
N ARG A 42 7.53 0.25 -0.54
CA ARG A 42 8.06 -0.19 -1.83
C ARG A 42 7.15 -1.20 -2.48
N ILE A 43 7.02 -1.10 -3.80
CA ILE A 43 6.21 -2.03 -4.58
C ILE A 43 6.91 -3.39 -4.59
N ALA A 44 6.24 -4.41 -4.06
CA ALA A 44 6.73 -5.78 -4.16
C ALA A 44 6.52 -6.32 -5.59
N PRO A 45 7.56 -6.85 -6.23
CA PRO A 45 7.49 -7.32 -7.62
C PRO A 45 6.56 -8.53 -7.79
N GLU A 46 6.50 -9.41 -6.80
CA GLU A 46 5.68 -10.62 -6.82
C GLU A 46 4.71 -10.64 -5.63
N ALA A 47 3.46 -10.35 -5.89
CA ALA A 47 2.42 -10.29 -4.88
C ALA A 47 1.08 -10.84 -5.43
N GLY A 48 1.08 -12.07 -5.96
CA GLY A 48 -0.14 -12.70 -6.50
C GLY A 48 -0.79 -11.90 -7.63
N GLY A 49 0.01 -11.25 -8.47
CA GLY A 49 -0.48 -10.40 -9.55
C GLY A 49 -1.16 -9.09 -9.09
N ILE A 50 -1.10 -8.73 -7.82
CA ILE A 50 -1.67 -7.50 -7.29
C ILE A 50 -0.80 -6.31 -7.70
N ARG A 51 -1.32 -5.47 -8.56
CA ARG A 51 -0.59 -4.27 -9.02
C ARG A 51 -0.27 -3.34 -7.85
N ARG A 52 0.99 -2.87 -7.77
CA ARG A 52 1.45 -1.91 -6.75
C ARG A 52 1.19 -2.37 -5.32
N PHE A 53 1.31 -3.66 -5.10
CA PHE A 53 1.28 -4.19 -3.75
C PHE A 53 2.47 -3.65 -2.95
N ALA A 54 2.20 -3.15 -1.75
CA ALA A 54 3.24 -2.75 -0.80
C ALA A 54 2.68 -2.77 0.62
N GLU A 55 3.53 -3.10 1.59
CA GLU A 55 3.21 -2.85 2.99
C GLU A 55 3.55 -1.40 3.35
N ILE A 56 2.58 -0.70 3.93
CA ILE A 56 2.76 0.64 4.51
C ILE A 56 3.43 0.50 5.88
N ARG A 57 3.00 -0.50 6.62
CA ARG A 57 3.56 -0.96 7.90
C ARG A 57 3.20 -2.43 8.06
N PRO A 58 3.84 -3.15 9.00
CA PRO A 58 3.47 -4.54 9.27
C PRO A 58 1.96 -4.69 9.49
N GLY A 59 1.34 -5.58 8.72
CA GLY A 59 -0.09 -5.86 8.76
C GLY A 59 -1.00 -4.85 8.07
N LEU A 60 -0.51 -3.77 7.49
CA LEU A 60 -1.30 -2.86 6.66
C LEU A 60 -0.66 -2.73 5.27
N ALA A 61 -1.29 -3.32 4.27
CA ALA A 61 -0.83 -3.27 2.89
C ALA A 61 -1.80 -2.53 1.98
N ARG A 62 -1.28 -2.11 0.83
CA ARG A 62 -2.01 -1.39 -0.21
C ARG A 62 -1.78 -2.00 -1.59
N GLY A 63 -2.70 -1.74 -2.51
CA GLY A 63 -2.50 -2.17 -3.90
C GLY A 63 -3.65 -1.79 -4.83
N GLY A 64 -3.64 -2.41 -6.02
CA GLY A 64 -4.76 -2.43 -6.95
C GLY A 64 -5.77 -3.51 -6.61
N LYS A 65 -6.90 -3.51 -7.31
CA LYS A 65 -7.95 -4.53 -7.16
C LYS A 65 -7.36 -5.93 -7.35
N PRO A 66 -7.48 -6.83 -6.38
CA PRO A 66 -6.98 -8.18 -6.50
C PRO A 66 -7.84 -9.02 -7.46
N SER A 67 -7.18 -9.88 -8.22
CA SER A 67 -7.80 -11.00 -8.96
C SER A 67 -8.14 -12.14 -7.99
N GLU A 68 -8.66 -13.25 -8.50
CA GLU A 68 -8.82 -14.49 -7.70
C GLU A 68 -7.47 -14.99 -7.16
N GLU A 69 -6.42 -14.92 -7.97
CA GLU A 69 -5.06 -15.26 -7.54
C GLU A 69 -4.56 -14.30 -6.45
N GLY A 70 -4.81 -13.00 -6.62
CA GLY A 70 -4.49 -11.99 -5.61
C GLY A 70 -5.22 -12.21 -4.28
N LEU A 71 -6.49 -12.63 -4.33
CA LEU A 71 -7.24 -12.97 -3.10
C LEU A 71 -6.66 -14.22 -2.42
N ARG A 72 -6.27 -15.26 -3.19
CA ARG A 72 -5.57 -16.44 -2.64
C ARG A 72 -4.25 -16.02 -1.98
N TYR A 73 -3.44 -15.21 -2.69
CA TYR A 73 -2.19 -14.68 -2.15
C TYR A 73 -2.37 -13.95 -0.81
N LEU A 74 -3.38 -13.08 -0.71
CA LEU A 74 -3.69 -12.35 0.52
C LEU A 74 -4.14 -13.28 1.64
N ARG A 75 -5.07 -14.21 1.36
CA ARG A 75 -5.55 -15.19 2.34
C ARG A 75 -4.39 -16.06 2.87
N ASP A 76 -3.53 -16.57 1.99
CA ASP A 76 -2.44 -17.48 2.35
C ASP A 76 -1.37 -16.78 3.19
N ARG A 77 -1.34 -15.43 3.17
CA ARG A 77 -0.53 -14.56 4.05
C ARG A 77 -1.28 -14.08 5.28
N GLY A 78 -2.47 -14.63 5.54
CA GLY A 78 -3.24 -14.35 6.73
C GLY A 78 -3.97 -13.01 6.75
N TYR A 79 -4.09 -12.32 5.60
CA TYR A 79 -4.91 -11.10 5.54
C TYR A 79 -6.35 -11.41 5.92
N ARG A 80 -6.91 -10.60 6.82
CA ARG A 80 -8.25 -10.80 7.39
C ARG A 80 -9.28 -9.86 6.79
N THR A 81 -8.87 -8.65 6.45
CA THR A 81 -9.80 -7.59 6.00
C THR A 81 -9.33 -6.99 4.68
N ILE A 82 -10.27 -6.87 3.76
CA ILE A 82 -10.10 -6.15 2.49
C ILE A 82 -10.90 -4.86 2.57
N VAL A 83 -10.24 -3.71 2.43
CA VAL A 83 -10.87 -2.39 2.36
C VAL A 83 -10.89 -1.94 0.90
N SER A 84 -12.07 -1.75 0.35
CA SER A 84 -12.28 -1.34 -1.04
C SER A 84 -12.73 0.12 -1.14
N PHE A 85 -11.97 0.91 -1.89
CA PHE A 85 -12.32 2.29 -2.26
C PHE A 85 -13.03 2.39 -3.62
N LEU A 86 -13.47 1.26 -4.18
CA LEU A 86 -14.25 1.24 -5.42
C LEU A 86 -15.66 1.79 -5.18
N THR A 87 -16.28 2.31 -6.24
CA THR A 87 -17.69 2.74 -6.18
C THR A 87 -18.67 1.58 -6.28
N SER A 88 -18.22 0.42 -6.78
CA SER A 88 -19.02 -0.80 -6.93
C SER A 88 -18.63 -1.83 -5.90
N GLU A 89 -19.60 -2.51 -5.32
CA GLU A 89 -19.44 -3.64 -4.40
C GLU A 89 -19.33 -5.00 -5.11
N SER A 90 -19.14 -5.02 -6.41
CA SER A 90 -19.16 -6.25 -7.23
C SER A 90 -18.17 -7.33 -6.82
N GLU A 91 -17.25 -7.03 -5.91
CA GLU A 91 -16.25 -7.98 -5.39
C GLU A 91 -16.56 -8.52 -3.98
N SER A 92 -17.54 -7.92 -3.29
CA SER A 92 -17.90 -8.25 -1.90
C SER A 92 -18.11 -9.77 -1.70
N ALA A 93 -18.99 -10.38 -2.51
CA ALA A 93 -19.26 -11.81 -2.41
C ALA A 93 -18.03 -12.70 -2.64
N ARG A 94 -17.11 -12.26 -3.51
CA ARG A 94 -15.88 -12.97 -3.82
C ARG A 94 -14.87 -12.90 -2.66
N VAL A 95 -14.74 -11.73 -2.05
CA VAL A 95 -13.88 -11.53 -0.86
C VAL A 95 -14.39 -12.37 0.31
N VAL A 96 -15.70 -12.31 0.58
CA VAL A 96 -16.32 -13.09 1.68
C VAL A 96 -16.15 -14.59 1.45
N ARG A 97 -16.37 -15.09 0.22
CA ARG A 97 -16.15 -16.52 -0.10
C ARG A 97 -14.69 -16.95 0.08
N SER A 98 -13.73 -16.04 -0.02
CA SER A 98 -12.33 -16.36 0.27
C SER A 98 -11.98 -16.36 1.77
N GLY A 99 -12.97 -16.17 2.66
CA GLY A 99 -12.80 -16.21 4.11
C GLY A 99 -12.33 -14.90 4.73
N MET A 100 -12.30 -13.80 3.96
CA MET A 100 -11.89 -12.49 4.45
C MET A 100 -13.08 -11.56 4.67
N GLN A 101 -12.94 -10.61 5.58
CA GLN A 101 -13.92 -9.54 5.80
C GLN A 101 -13.83 -8.52 4.66
N TYR A 102 -14.97 -7.97 4.25
CA TYR A 102 -15.04 -6.92 3.26
C TYR A 102 -15.55 -5.63 3.87
N VAL A 103 -14.80 -4.54 3.69
CA VAL A 103 -15.20 -3.19 4.11
C VAL A 103 -15.24 -2.30 2.88
N HIS A 104 -16.40 -1.71 2.62
CA HIS A 104 -16.63 -0.83 1.48
C HIS A 104 -16.64 0.64 1.90
N ILE A 105 -15.71 1.41 1.35
CA ILE A 105 -15.59 2.86 1.55
C ILE A 105 -15.54 3.52 0.17
N PRO A 106 -16.69 3.71 -0.52
CA PRO A 106 -16.73 4.08 -1.93
C PRO A 106 -16.29 5.53 -2.14
N ILE A 107 -15.10 5.74 -2.71
CA ILE A 107 -14.62 7.07 -3.11
C ILE A 107 -14.91 7.26 -4.60
N ARG A 108 -15.69 8.29 -4.95
CA ARG A 108 -16.10 8.57 -6.33
C ARG A 108 -14.90 8.90 -7.20
N SER A 109 -14.80 8.25 -8.35
CA SER A 109 -13.78 8.48 -9.36
C SER A 109 -14.36 8.25 -10.74
N GLY A 110 -14.17 9.21 -11.63
CA GLY A 110 -14.48 9.11 -13.06
C GLY A 110 -13.20 9.19 -13.89
N LEU A 111 -13.37 9.18 -15.21
CA LEU A 111 -12.25 9.18 -16.15
C LEU A 111 -11.36 10.42 -16.00
N PHE A 112 -11.94 11.57 -15.71
CA PHE A 112 -11.25 12.86 -15.63
C PHE A 112 -11.25 13.51 -14.25
N SER A 113 -11.93 12.91 -13.26
CA SER A 113 -12.01 13.47 -11.91
C SER A 113 -12.08 12.37 -10.86
N ALA A 114 -11.29 12.51 -9.80
CA ALA A 114 -11.48 11.80 -8.55
C ALA A 114 -11.93 12.81 -7.50
N GLN A 115 -13.04 12.54 -6.84
CA GLN A 115 -13.48 13.36 -5.72
C GLN A 115 -12.59 13.02 -4.51
N PRO A 116 -12.30 13.99 -3.64
CA PRO A 116 -11.71 13.67 -2.35
C PRO A 116 -12.69 12.79 -1.53
N PRO A 117 -12.17 11.98 -0.61
CA PRO A 117 -13.01 11.30 0.36
C PRO A 117 -13.77 12.33 1.22
N THR A 118 -14.99 12.00 1.62
CA THR A 118 -15.74 12.79 2.60
C THR A 118 -15.16 12.57 4.00
N GLU A 119 -15.49 13.47 4.94
CA GLU A 119 -15.09 13.29 6.34
C GLU A 119 -15.59 11.97 6.92
N GLU A 120 -16.82 11.57 6.58
CA GLU A 120 -17.37 10.28 7.02
C GLU A 120 -16.57 9.09 6.50
N GLN A 121 -16.17 9.11 5.23
CA GLN A 121 -15.32 8.08 4.65
C GLN A 121 -13.92 8.04 5.32
N VAL A 122 -13.40 9.20 5.67
CA VAL A 122 -12.14 9.30 6.44
C VAL A 122 -12.31 8.74 7.85
N ARG A 123 -13.40 9.09 8.57
CA ARG A 123 -13.69 8.52 9.89
C ARG A 123 -13.84 7.00 9.83
N GLN A 124 -14.63 6.50 8.89
CA GLN A 124 -14.81 5.06 8.68
C GLN A 124 -13.47 4.35 8.41
N PHE A 125 -12.62 4.93 7.57
CA PHE A 125 -11.30 4.37 7.31
C PHE A 125 -10.45 4.29 8.58
N PHE A 126 -10.37 5.38 9.36
CA PHE A 126 -9.60 5.37 10.60
C PHE A 126 -10.18 4.45 11.67
N SER A 127 -11.49 4.28 11.75
CA SER A 127 -12.12 3.27 12.59
C SER A 127 -11.68 1.84 12.21
N VAL A 128 -11.59 1.54 10.91
CA VAL A 128 -11.16 0.23 10.42
C VAL A 128 -9.69 -0.03 10.71
N VAL A 129 -8.80 0.93 10.40
CA VAL A 129 -7.35 0.75 10.61
C VAL A 129 -6.93 0.94 12.07
N GLY A 130 -7.81 1.45 12.92
CA GLY A 130 -7.64 1.51 14.37
C GLY A 130 -8.08 0.24 15.11
N ASP A 131 -8.82 -0.65 14.46
CA ASP A 131 -9.32 -1.89 15.05
C ASP A 131 -8.32 -3.03 14.84
N SER A 132 -7.60 -3.40 15.89
CA SER A 132 -6.59 -4.46 15.86
C SER A 132 -7.15 -5.83 15.48
N SER A 133 -8.43 -6.11 15.73
CA SER A 133 -9.07 -7.38 15.38
C SER A 133 -9.21 -7.61 13.88
N ARG A 134 -9.11 -6.52 13.09
CA ARG A 134 -9.22 -6.55 11.62
C ARG A 134 -7.91 -6.85 10.91
N TYR A 135 -6.80 -6.81 11.63
CA TYR A 135 -5.47 -7.02 11.03
C TYR A 135 -5.16 -8.50 10.75
N PRO A 136 -4.34 -8.79 9.71
CA PRO A 136 -3.80 -7.86 8.71
C PRO A 136 -4.85 -7.34 7.71
N ILE A 137 -4.69 -6.06 7.31
CA ILE A 137 -5.59 -5.34 6.41
C ILE A 137 -4.92 -5.10 5.04
N PHE A 138 -5.63 -5.38 3.96
CA PHE A 138 -5.26 -4.94 2.63
C PHE A 138 -6.26 -3.91 2.10
N MET A 139 -5.78 -2.77 1.64
CA MET A 139 -6.63 -1.71 1.09
C MET A 139 -6.34 -1.43 -0.38
N HIS A 140 -7.39 -1.19 -1.17
CA HIS A 140 -7.22 -1.01 -2.60
C HIS A 140 -8.28 -0.11 -3.24
N CYS A 141 -7.94 0.37 -4.45
CA CYS A 141 -8.90 0.85 -5.45
C CYS A 141 -8.70 0.07 -6.76
N HIS A 142 -9.07 0.63 -7.90
CA HIS A 142 -8.90 -0.10 -9.17
C HIS A 142 -7.42 -0.35 -9.51
N ALA A 143 -6.60 0.72 -9.53
CA ALA A 143 -5.20 0.67 -9.93
C ALA A 143 -4.19 0.72 -8.78
N GLY A 144 -4.63 0.95 -7.54
CA GLY A 144 -3.74 1.15 -6.40
C GLY A 144 -2.98 2.48 -6.41
N LYS A 145 -3.37 3.44 -7.26
CA LYS A 145 -2.67 4.72 -7.48
C LYS A 145 -3.29 5.85 -6.67
N ASP A 146 -4.45 6.33 -7.13
CA ASP A 146 -4.97 7.65 -6.76
C ASP A 146 -5.77 7.61 -5.44
N ARG A 147 -6.90 6.89 -5.38
CA ARG A 147 -7.73 6.76 -4.16
C ARG A 147 -6.98 6.06 -3.04
N THR A 148 -6.36 4.93 -3.35
CA THR A 148 -5.49 4.21 -2.40
C THR A 148 -4.31 5.08 -1.98
N GLY A 149 -3.73 5.84 -2.91
CA GLY A 149 -2.65 6.79 -2.63
C GLY A 149 -3.07 7.85 -1.62
N ALA A 150 -4.22 8.51 -1.84
CA ALA A 150 -4.72 9.53 -0.93
C ALA A 150 -5.01 8.97 0.47
N MET A 151 -5.64 7.80 0.57
CA MET A 151 -5.94 7.17 1.87
C MET A 151 -4.66 6.72 2.59
N SER A 152 -3.65 6.21 1.85
CA SER A 152 -2.33 5.93 2.41
C SER A 152 -1.65 7.21 2.92
N ALA A 153 -1.73 8.29 2.15
CA ALA A 153 -1.11 9.55 2.50
C ALA A 153 -1.67 10.13 3.80
N ILE A 154 -2.99 10.21 3.94
CA ILE A 154 -3.60 10.69 5.20
C ILE A 154 -3.32 9.76 6.38
N TYR A 155 -3.19 8.45 6.15
CA TYR A 155 -2.73 7.52 7.16
C TYR A 155 -1.29 7.84 7.60
N ARG A 156 -0.36 8.04 6.65
CA ARG A 156 1.03 8.43 6.92
C ARG A 156 1.10 9.73 7.72
N MET A 157 0.30 10.72 7.35
CA MET A 157 0.26 12.01 8.05
C MET A 157 -0.28 11.88 9.47
N LYS A 158 -1.44 11.23 9.64
CA LYS A 158 -2.12 11.15 10.95
C LYS A 158 -1.45 10.18 11.92
N VAL A 159 -0.98 9.02 11.43
CA VAL A 159 -0.49 7.93 12.28
C VAL A 159 1.03 7.87 12.34
N CYS A 160 1.69 8.19 11.22
CA CYS A 160 3.15 8.10 11.13
C CYS A 160 3.87 9.47 11.27
N GLY A 161 3.13 10.57 11.49
CA GLY A 161 3.70 11.91 11.66
C GLY A 161 4.41 12.45 10.41
N TRP A 162 3.96 12.03 9.22
CA TRP A 162 4.53 12.54 7.98
C TRP A 162 4.00 13.92 7.63
N THR A 163 4.83 14.72 6.97
CA THR A 163 4.38 15.95 6.32
C THR A 163 3.56 15.62 5.06
N ALA A 164 2.76 16.59 4.61
CA ALA A 164 2.00 16.44 3.37
C ALA A 164 2.92 16.19 2.16
N ASP A 165 4.09 16.83 2.11
CA ASP A 165 5.04 16.67 1.01
C ASP A 165 5.62 15.25 0.97
N GLU A 166 6.03 14.69 2.10
CA GLU A 166 6.51 13.31 2.19
C GLU A 166 5.44 12.31 1.74
N ALA A 167 4.21 12.50 2.20
CA ALA A 167 3.09 11.65 1.83
C ALA A 167 2.74 11.75 0.33
N VAL A 168 2.82 12.93 -0.25
CA VAL A 168 2.62 13.17 -1.70
C VAL A 168 3.75 12.54 -2.51
N GLU A 169 5.00 12.58 -2.04
CA GLU A 169 6.10 11.90 -2.72
C GLU A 169 5.89 10.36 -2.75
N GLU A 170 5.44 9.76 -1.65
CA GLU A 170 5.07 8.34 -1.67
C GLU A 170 3.91 8.07 -2.65
N MET A 171 2.88 8.92 -2.68
CA MET A 171 1.80 8.81 -3.66
C MET A 171 2.33 8.81 -5.11
N ARG A 172 3.27 9.71 -5.42
CA ARG A 172 3.89 9.83 -6.76
C ARG A 172 4.69 8.58 -7.12
N ALA A 173 5.43 8.02 -6.17
CA ALA A 173 6.16 6.77 -6.36
C ALA A 173 5.25 5.60 -6.74
N PHE A 174 4.00 5.60 -6.24
CA PHE A 174 2.97 4.64 -6.63
C PHE A 174 2.22 5.01 -7.91
N GLY A 175 2.67 6.04 -8.64
CA GLY A 175 2.13 6.45 -9.93
C GLY A 175 0.86 7.30 -9.83
N PHE A 176 0.71 8.08 -8.75
CA PHE A 176 -0.37 9.06 -8.64
C PHE A 176 -0.39 9.98 -9.86
N SER A 177 -1.56 10.13 -10.45
CA SER A 177 -1.76 10.97 -11.62
C SER A 177 -2.00 12.42 -11.20
N GLY A 178 -1.11 13.34 -11.57
CA GLY A 178 -1.28 14.78 -11.31
C GLY A 178 -2.57 15.40 -11.88
N ARG A 179 -3.31 14.67 -12.74
CA ARG A 179 -4.62 15.10 -13.27
C ARG A 179 -5.69 15.26 -12.18
N TYR A 180 -5.61 14.51 -11.10
CA TYR A 180 -6.60 14.53 -10.02
C TYR A 180 -6.30 15.63 -8.99
N ARG A 181 -6.33 16.89 -9.44
CA ARG A 181 -5.97 18.06 -8.63
C ARG A 181 -6.78 18.21 -7.33
N ARG A 182 -8.07 17.81 -7.33
CA ARG A 182 -8.91 17.87 -6.11
C ARG A 182 -8.40 16.92 -5.03
N LEU A 183 -8.01 15.71 -5.45
CA LEU A 183 -7.48 14.70 -4.54
C LEU A 183 -6.10 15.11 -3.99
N LEU A 184 -5.25 15.71 -4.85
CA LEU A 184 -3.97 16.24 -4.41
C LEU A 184 -4.15 17.38 -3.38
N ARG A 185 -5.03 18.35 -3.66
CA ARG A 185 -5.34 19.44 -2.73
C ARG A 185 -5.91 18.94 -1.41
N PHE A 186 -6.74 17.90 -1.44
CA PHE A 186 -7.24 17.26 -0.23
C PHE A 186 -6.10 16.72 0.64
N VAL A 187 -5.15 16.00 0.06
CA VAL A 187 -3.99 15.48 0.80
C VAL A 187 -3.13 16.60 1.33
N GLN A 188 -2.80 17.60 0.50
CA GLN A 188 -1.97 18.74 0.90
C GLN A 188 -2.60 19.60 1.99
N GLY A 189 -3.93 19.73 2.01
CA GLY A 189 -4.67 20.48 3.02
C GLY A 189 -5.14 19.65 4.22
N TYR A 190 -4.80 18.37 4.27
CA TYR A 190 -5.23 17.50 5.37
C TYR A 190 -4.46 17.84 6.65
N SER A 191 -5.13 18.48 7.58
CA SER A 191 -4.55 18.93 8.87
C SER A 191 -4.75 17.94 10.03
N GLY A 192 -5.23 16.72 9.74
CA GLY A 192 -5.49 15.73 10.80
C GLY A 192 -6.72 16.03 11.66
N GLY A 193 -7.56 16.98 11.28
CA GLY A 193 -8.69 17.56 12.01
C GLY A 193 -9.87 16.66 12.39
N LEU A 194 -9.65 15.38 12.56
CA LEU A 194 -10.44 14.51 13.40
C LEU A 194 -9.68 14.44 14.72
N GLU A 195 -10.27 14.94 15.78
CA GLU A 195 -9.65 14.96 17.12
C GLU A 195 -8.91 13.66 17.40
N SER A 196 -7.75 13.80 18.04
CA SER A 196 -6.86 12.71 18.44
C SER A 196 -7.51 11.83 19.52
N SER A 197 -8.64 11.20 19.19
CA SER A 197 -9.21 10.15 20.01
C SER A 197 -8.52 8.84 19.67
N SER A 198 -7.51 8.52 20.47
CA SER A 198 -6.97 7.18 20.74
C SER A 198 -7.01 6.16 19.58
N LEU A 199 -6.12 6.34 18.60
CA LEU A 199 -5.66 5.18 17.84
C LEU A 199 -4.74 4.39 18.78
N PRO A 200 -4.98 3.10 19.02
CA PRO A 200 -4.11 2.31 19.87
C PRO A 200 -2.68 2.33 19.31
N PRO A 201 -1.65 2.35 20.17
CA PRO A 201 -0.28 2.19 19.73
C PRO A 201 -0.20 0.88 18.91
N ALA A 202 0.62 0.90 17.87
CA ALA A 202 0.80 -0.21 16.94
C ALA A 202 1.46 -1.42 17.64
N SER A 203 0.75 -2.07 18.55
CA SER A 203 1.15 -3.36 19.09
C SER A 203 0.85 -4.42 18.04
N LEU A 204 1.91 -4.89 17.41
CA LEU A 204 1.88 -6.04 16.51
C LEU A 204 1.45 -7.28 17.31
N PRO A 205 0.59 -8.14 16.78
CA PRO A 205 0.55 -9.50 17.25
C PRO A 205 1.93 -10.12 16.99
N SER A 206 2.60 -10.56 18.03
CA SER A 206 3.83 -11.33 17.92
C SER A 206 3.57 -12.50 16.99
N ALA A 207 4.36 -12.61 15.90
CA ALA A 207 4.37 -13.80 15.07
C ALA A 207 4.73 -14.98 15.98
N SER A 208 3.74 -15.81 16.32
CA SER A 208 3.99 -17.08 16.97
C SER A 208 4.74 -17.96 15.98
N SER A 209 6.04 -18.07 16.18
CA SER A 209 6.91 -19.06 15.57
C SER A 209 6.45 -20.44 16.05
N SER A 210 5.55 -21.07 15.29
CA SER A 210 5.35 -22.51 15.44
C SER A 210 6.38 -23.25 14.58
N ALA A 211 7.61 -23.27 15.04
CA ALA A 211 8.54 -24.33 14.69
C ALA A 211 8.10 -25.58 15.47
N GLY A 212 7.38 -26.46 14.85
CA GLY A 212 7.07 -27.81 15.30
C GLY A 212 7.71 -28.80 14.35
N GLY A 213 8.90 -29.34 14.69
CA GLY A 213 9.33 -30.66 14.32
C GLY A 213 8.98 -31.65 15.47
N PRO A 214 9.23 -32.93 15.34
CA PRO A 214 9.88 -33.71 14.28
C PRO A 214 8.92 -34.51 13.41
#